data_cc06c49b064a7b17aee23cd20c16efbf
#
_entry.id   cc06c49b064a7b17aee23cd20c16efbf
#
_cell.length_a   1.000
_cell.length_b   1.000
_cell.length_c   1.000
_cell.angle_alpha   90.00
_cell.angle_beta   90.00
_cell.angle_gamma   90.00
#
_symmetry.space_group_name_H-M   'P 1'
#
loop_
_entity.id
_entity.type
_entity.pdbx_description
1 polymer ?
#
loop_
_entity_poly.entity_id
_entity_poly.type
_entity_poly.pdbx_seq_one_letter_code
_entity_poly.pdbx_strand_id
1 'polypeptide(L)'
;VLEGRVQGGFCTERLSWINDQLSAASDKPTIVALHHPPFGSGMSGSTSNGLVEGGSAFAAILRRHSQVVRVIAGHAHRPFTCAFGGTIGYAAPTTCYPFALEMGPEKILSIIDEPPAISVHLWMEDTGVGEPGLVTHTVPIGDWGEPTILLRDGKRVLSAT
;
A
#
# COMPACT_ATOMS: atom_id res chain seq x y z
N VAL A 1 -9.57 -11.55 9.50
CA VAL A 1 -9.25 -11.39 10.93
C VAL A 1 -9.32 -12.77 11.58
N LEU A 2 -8.42 -13.10 12.48
CA LEU A 2 -8.48 -14.31 13.29
C LEU A 2 -9.51 -14.10 14.40
N GLU A 3 -10.28 -15.16 14.72
CA GLU A 3 -11.33 -15.07 15.73
C GLU A 3 -10.75 -14.68 17.11
N GLY A 4 -11.36 -13.68 17.75
CA GLY A 4 -10.93 -13.14 19.04
C GLY A 4 -9.59 -12.38 19.02
N ARG A 5 -9.04 -12.04 17.84
CA ARG A 5 -7.77 -11.31 17.70
C ARG A 5 -7.92 -10.13 16.76
N VAL A 6 -7.05 -9.14 16.91
CA VAL A 6 -6.94 -8.00 15.98
C VAL A 6 -6.06 -8.32 14.77
N GLN A 7 -5.35 -9.45 14.80
CA GLN A 7 -4.44 -9.88 13.72
C GLN A 7 -5.19 -10.56 12.59
N GLY A 8 -4.60 -10.50 11.39
CA GLY A 8 -5.04 -11.24 10.22
C GLY A 8 -4.31 -12.57 10.06
N GLY A 9 -4.91 -13.48 9.28
CA GLY A 9 -4.30 -14.76 8.92
C GLY A 9 -4.85 -15.32 7.62
N PHE A 10 -4.01 -16.06 6.89
CA PHE A 10 -4.40 -16.87 5.76
C PHE A 10 -4.42 -18.36 6.16
N CYS A 11 -5.58 -18.97 6.16
CA CYS A 11 -5.72 -20.42 6.23
C CYS A 11 -5.45 -21.05 4.85
N THR A 12 -5.34 -22.37 4.83
CA THR A 12 -5.06 -23.15 3.60
C THR A 12 -6.10 -22.88 2.51
N GLU A 13 -7.37 -22.79 2.87
CA GLU A 13 -8.48 -22.57 1.93
C GLU A 13 -8.38 -21.19 1.25
N ARG A 14 -8.04 -20.14 2.02
CA ARG A 14 -7.83 -18.78 1.49
C ARG A 14 -6.61 -18.71 0.58
N LEU A 15 -5.53 -19.41 0.94
CA LEU A 15 -4.32 -19.48 0.12
C LEU A 15 -4.60 -20.23 -1.19
N SER A 16 -5.35 -21.34 -1.15
CA SER A 16 -5.78 -22.04 -2.36
C SER A 16 -6.65 -21.16 -3.23
N TRP A 17 -7.66 -20.53 -2.64
CA TRP A 17 -8.58 -19.65 -3.36
C TRP A 17 -7.85 -18.52 -4.10
N ILE A 18 -6.95 -17.80 -3.43
CA ILE A 18 -6.22 -16.68 -4.08
C ILE A 18 -5.31 -17.20 -5.20
N ASN A 19 -4.66 -18.35 -5.01
CA ASN A 19 -3.86 -18.97 -6.07
C ASN A 19 -4.70 -19.31 -7.30
N ASP A 20 -5.90 -19.86 -7.11
CA ASP A 20 -6.80 -20.23 -8.19
C ASP A 20 -7.33 -18.98 -8.93
N GLN A 21 -7.68 -17.90 -8.18
CA GLN A 21 -8.09 -16.64 -8.79
C GLN A 21 -6.98 -16.01 -9.64
N LEU A 22 -5.75 -15.98 -9.12
CA LEU A 22 -4.61 -15.45 -9.85
C LEU A 22 -4.26 -16.31 -11.08
N SER A 23 -4.40 -17.61 -10.99
CA SER A 23 -4.20 -18.53 -12.11
C SER A 23 -5.22 -18.30 -13.23
N ALA A 24 -6.48 -18.04 -12.86
CA ALA A 24 -7.56 -17.77 -13.81
C ALA A 24 -7.44 -16.41 -14.51
N ALA A 25 -6.62 -15.48 -13.99
CA ALA A 25 -6.40 -14.13 -14.54
C ALA A 25 -4.93 -13.88 -14.85
N SER A 26 -4.21 -14.87 -15.35
CA SER A 26 -2.75 -14.84 -15.53
C SER A 26 -2.26 -13.81 -16.57
N ASP A 27 -3.13 -13.35 -17.45
CA ASP A 27 -2.89 -12.37 -18.51
C ASP A 27 -3.28 -10.94 -18.17
N LYS A 28 -3.79 -10.71 -16.94
CA LYS A 28 -4.33 -9.39 -16.54
C LYS A 28 -3.51 -8.76 -15.43
N PRO A 29 -3.03 -7.51 -15.58
CA PRO A 29 -2.45 -6.77 -14.47
C PRO A 29 -3.40 -6.79 -13.27
N THR A 30 -2.91 -7.30 -12.14
CA THR A 30 -3.75 -7.59 -10.98
C THR A 30 -3.24 -6.87 -9.74
N ILE A 31 -4.15 -6.24 -9.00
CA ILE A 31 -3.91 -5.70 -7.66
C ILE A 31 -4.57 -6.64 -6.66
N VAL A 32 -3.83 -7.04 -5.64
CA VAL A 32 -4.38 -7.78 -4.50
C VAL A 32 -4.53 -6.84 -3.33
N ALA A 33 -5.76 -6.70 -2.83
CA ALA A 33 -6.08 -5.83 -1.70
C ALA A 33 -6.50 -6.67 -0.47
N LEU A 34 -5.96 -6.30 0.70
CA LEU A 34 -6.30 -6.91 1.98
C LEU A 34 -6.23 -5.87 3.11
N HIS A 35 -6.83 -6.17 4.27
CA HIS A 35 -6.79 -5.21 5.39
C HIS A 35 -5.43 -5.24 6.12
N HIS A 36 -4.99 -6.42 6.56
CA HIS A 36 -3.77 -6.54 7.35
C HIS A 36 -2.55 -6.69 6.43
N PRO A 37 -1.52 -5.83 6.51
CA PRO A 37 -0.33 -5.96 5.70
C PRO A 37 0.39 -7.28 6.00
N PRO A 38 0.74 -8.06 4.97
CA PRO A 38 1.52 -9.29 5.12
C PRO A 38 3.04 -9.00 5.16
N PHE A 39 3.40 -7.75 5.27
CA PHE A 39 4.77 -7.23 5.29
C PHE A 39 4.94 -6.23 6.43
N GLY A 40 6.16 -6.13 6.97
CA GLY A 40 6.47 -5.27 8.11
C GLY A 40 6.58 -3.80 7.74
N SER A 41 6.11 -2.94 8.64
CA SER A 41 6.23 -1.48 8.52
C SER A 41 7.56 -0.92 9.03
N GLY A 42 8.29 -1.69 9.84
CA GLY A 42 9.43 -1.20 10.61
C GLY A 42 9.05 -0.40 11.86
N MET A 43 7.77 -0.09 12.07
CA MET A 43 7.30 0.60 13.26
C MET A 43 7.24 -0.35 14.45
N SER A 44 7.77 0.08 15.60
CA SER A 44 7.95 -0.74 16.80
C SER A 44 6.64 -1.28 17.40
N GLY A 45 5.55 -0.51 17.33
CA GLY A 45 4.22 -0.87 17.87
C GLY A 45 3.32 -1.65 16.92
N SER A 46 3.57 -1.60 15.59
CA SER A 46 2.63 -2.12 14.59
C SER A 46 2.89 -3.57 14.16
N THR A 47 4.07 -4.12 14.43
CA THR A 47 4.47 -5.47 13.96
C THR A 47 3.66 -6.60 14.57
N SER A 48 3.00 -6.37 15.72
CA SER A 48 2.19 -7.37 16.40
C SER A 48 0.75 -7.45 15.88
N ASN A 49 0.30 -6.49 15.07
CA ASN A 49 -1.10 -6.35 14.67
C ASN A 49 -1.36 -6.64 13.18
N GLY A 50 -0.33 -6.97 12.40
CA GLY A 50 -0.46 -7.28 10.98
C GLY A 50 -0.96 -8.69 10.70
N LEU A 51 -0.55 -9.25 9.57
CA LEU A 51 -0.81 -10.64 9.20
C LEU A 51 0.20 -11.56 9.91
N VAL A 52 -0.27 -12.36 10.86
CA VAL A 52 0.60 -13.22 11.69
C VAL A 52 0.71 -14.66 11.20
N GLU A 53 -0.24 -15.12 10.36
CA GLU A 53 -0.28 -16.47 9.82
C GLU A 53 -0.38 -16.46 8.29
N GLY A 54 0.32 -17.37 7.62
CA GLY A 54 0.25 -17.60 6.17
C GLY A 54 0.95 -16.55 5.29
N GLY A 55 1.60 -15.53 5.85
CA GLY A 55 2.24 -14.46 5.07
C GLY A 55 3.34 -14.97 4.14
N SER A 56 4.20 -15.89 4.61
CA SER A 56 5.26 -16.50 3.79
C SER A 56 4.70 -17.36 2.67
N ALA A 57 3.64 -18.13 2.93
CA ALA A 57 2.97 -18.93 1.92
C ALA A 57 2.29 -18.05 0.87
N PHE A 58 1.66 -16.94 1.29
CA PHE A 58 1.09 -15.94 0.39
C PHE A 58 2.18 -15.30 -0.49
N ALA A 59 3.32 -14.91 0.08
CA ALA A 59 4.45 -14.39 -0.70
C ALA A 59 4.98 -15.42 -1.72
N ALA A 60 5.00 -16.70 -1.37
CA ALA A 60 5.39 -17.78 -2.29
C ALA A 60 4.38 -17.97 -3.43
N ILE A 61 3.08 -17.78 -3.18
CA ILE A 61 2.05 -17.75 -4.22
C ILE A 61 2.31 -16.59 -5.17
N LEU A 62 2.46 -15.37 -4.66
CA LEU A 62 2.65 -14.17 -5.49
C LEU A 62 3.86 -14.29 -6.43
N ARG A 63 4.98 -14.88 -5.98
CA ARG A 63 6.16 -15.07 -6.83
C ARG A 63 5.90 -15.91 -8.09
N ARG A 64 4.83 -16.70 -8.12
CA ARG A 64 4.43 -17.49 -9.29
C ARG A 64 3.47 -16.74 -10.21
N HIS A 65 3.02 -15.54 -9.81
CA HIS A 65 2.00 -14.76 -10.49
C HIS A 65 2.54 -13.36 -10.81
N SER A 66 3.37 -13.27 -11.87
CA SER A 66 4.05 -12.02 -12.28
C SER A 66 3.10 -10.90 -12.72
N GLN A 67 1.84 -11.24 -13.05
CA GLN A 67 0.79 -10.26 -13.34
C GLN A 67 0.35 -9.46 -12.10
N VAL A 68 0.73 -9.86 -10.88
CA VAL A 68 0.41 -9.09 -9.67
C VAL A 68 1.34 -7.88 -9.58
N VAL A 69 0.81 -6.72 -9.93
CA VAL A 69 1.55 -5.45 -9.98
C VAL A 69 1.65 -4.76 -8.63
N ARG A 70 0.76 -5.07 -7.68
CA ARG A 70 0.75 -4.47 -6.35
C ARG A 70 -0.02 -5.31 -5.34
N VAL A 71 0.47 -5.35 -4.11
CA VAL A 71 -0.31 -5.75 -2.94
C VAL A 71 -0.62 -4.49 -2.13
N ILE A 72 -1.91 -4.19 -1.92
CA ILE A 72 -2.36 -3.02 -1.17
C ILE A 72 -2.91 -3.47 0.17
N ALA A 73 -2.51 -2.82 1.25
CA ALA A 73 -3.01 -3.09 2.59
C ALA A 73 -3.41 -1.81 3.32
N GLY A 74 -4.30 -1.95 4.29
CA GLY A 74 -4.69 -0.89 5.24
C GLY A 74 -4.04 -1.10 6.61
N HIS A 75 -4.82 -0.91 7.67
CA HIS A 75 -4.51 -1.24 9.06
C HIS A 75 -3.36 -0.46 9.72
N ALA A 76 -2.30 -0.16 8.99
CA ALA A 76 -1.11 0.50 9.52
C ALA A 76 -1.29 1.99 9.81
N HIS A 77 -2.37 2.61 9.31
CA HIS A 77 -2.68 4.04 9.43
C HIS A 77 -1.52 4.97 9.02
N ARG A 78 -0.54 4.44 8.28
CA ARG A 78 0.63 5.18 7.76
C ARG A 78 1.03 4.59 6.41
N PRO A 79 1.29 5.42 5.40
CA PRO A 79 1.71 4.92 4.11
C PRO A 79 3.18 4.46 4.16
N PHE A 80 3.44 3.28 3.62
CA PHE A 80 4.79 2.78 3.39
C PHE A 80 4.80 1.74 2.28
N THR A 81 5.98 1.47 1.76
CA THR A 81 6.21 0.47 0.72
C THR A 81 7.34 -0.47 1.10
N CYS A 82 7.26 -1.70 0.63
CA CYS A 82 8.37 -2.64 0.68
C CYS A 82 8.31 -3.62 -0.49
N ALA A 83 9.41 -4.32 -0.77
CA ALA A 83 9.39 -5.46 -1.68
C ALA A 83 8.69 -6.64 -0.98
N PHE A 84 7.71 -7.26 -1.65
CA PHE A 84 6.97 -8.39 -1.11
C PHE A 84 6.49 -9.33 -2.22
N GLY A 85 6.83 -10.61 -2.12
CA GLY A 85 6.32 -11.65 -3.02
C GLY A 85 6.66 -11.46 -4.50
N GLY A 86 7.74 -10.75 -4.85
CA GLY A 86 8.11 -10.46 -6.25
C GLY A 86 7.47 -9.20 -6.82
N THR A 87 6.65 -8.50 -6.04
CA THR A 87 6.02 -7.22 -6.37
C THR A 87 6.26 -6.17 -5.28
N ILE A 88 5.54 -5.07 -5.32
CA ILE A 88 5.57 -4.02 -4.31
C ILE A 88 4.38 -4.19 -3.37
N GLY A 89 4.65 -4.33 -2.07
CA GLY A 89 3.68 -4.15 -1.00
C GLY A 89 3.52 -2.66 -0.68
N TYR A 90 2.29 -2.20 -0.60
CA TYR A 90 1.92 -0.83 -0.28
C TYR A 90 0.89 -0.80 0.84
N ALA A 91 1.20 -0.15 1.94
CA ALA A 91 0.22 0.18 2.97
C ALA A 91 -0.35 1.57 2.70
N ALA A 92 -1.68 1.68 2.72
CA ALA A 92 -2.38 2.93 2.48
C ALA A 92 -2.30 3.85 3.71
N PRO A 93 -2.39 5.18 3.52
CA PRO A 93 -2.63 6.11 4.61
C PRO A 93 -4.00 5.87 5.23
N THR A 94 -4.32 6.64 6.26
CA THR A 94 -5.63 6.63 6.92
C THR A 94 -6.41 7.90 6.60
N THR A 95 -7.74 7.77 6.62
CA THR A 95 -8.67 8.91 6.52
C THR A 95 -9.11 9.46 7.90
N CYS A 96 -8.54 8.93 8.99
CA CYS A 96 -8.85 9.37 10.34
C CYS A 96 -7.58 9.84 11.08
N TYR A 97 -7.02 9.03 11.95
CA TYR A 97 -5.84 9.38 12.74
C TYR A 97 -4.62 8.57 12.29
N PRO A 98 -3.54 9.22 11.81
CA PRO A 98 -2.28 8.55 11.52
C PRO A 98 -1.58 8.03 12.79
N PHE A 99 -0.85 6.94 12.66
CA PHE A 99 0.09 6.53 13.70
C PHE A 99 1.42 7.25 13.53
N ALA A 100 2.04 7.64 14.63
CA ALA A 100 3.37 8.21 14.62
C ALA A 100 4.41 7.18 14.13
N LEU A 101 5.46 7.66 13.48
CA LEU A 101 6.56 6.81 13.01
C LEU A 101 7.50 6.50 14.18
N GLU A 102 7.13 5.52 14.98
CA GLU A 102 7.93 5.04 16.11
C GLU A 102 8.83 3.89 15.67
N MET A 103 10.14 4.11 15.71
CA MET A 103 11.15 3.13 15.28
C MET A 103 12.12 2.74 16.41
N GLY A 104 11.85 3.22 17.62
CA GLY A 104 12.66 2.93 18.80
C GLY A 104 12.55 1.47 19.31
N PRO A 105 13.34 1.09 20.31
CA PRO A 105 13.30 -0.26 20.88
C PRO A 105 12.03 -0.52 21.69
N GLU A 106 11.34 0.51 22.12
CA GLU A 106 10.10 0.42 22.87
C GLU A 106 8.93 0.11 21.92
N LYS A 107 8.02 -0.77 22.36
CA LYS A 107 6.81 -1.10 21.59
C LYS A 107 5.71 -0.06 21.82
N ILE A 108 5.93 1.12 21.28
CA ILE A 108 4.99 2.23 21.35
C ILE A 108 4.12 2.25 20.08
N LEU A 109 2.82 2.45 20.26
CA LEU A 109 1.89 2.79 19.21
C LEU A 109 1.21 4.09 19.64
N SER A 110 1.51 5.17 18.95
CA SER A 110 1.00 6.50 19.25
C SER A 110 0.32 7.12 18.03
N ILE A 111 -0.57 8.06 18.30
CA ILE A 111 -1.28 8.84 17.28
C ILE A 111 -0.55 10.18 17.12
N ILE A 112 -0.53 10.69 15.89
CA ILE A 112 0.02 12.00 15.57
C ILE A 112 -1.01 12.82 14.79
N ASP A 113 -0.97 14.14 14.98
CA ASP A 113 -1.84 15.10 14.27
C ASP A 113 -1.22 15.47 12.91
N GLU A 114 -1.11 14.48 12.02
CA GLU A 114 -0.78 14.67 10.60
C GLU A 114 -2.08 14.68 9.78
N PRO A 115 -2.13 15.35 8.61
CA PRO A 115 -3.30 15.32 7.77
C PRO A 115 -3.68 13.89 7.37
N PRO A 116 -4.97 13.52 7.46
CA PRO A 116 -5.46 12.28 6.88
C PRO A 116 -5.24 12.30 5.36
N ALA A 117 -5.15 11.14 4.74
CA ALA A 117 -4.88 11.06 3.31
C ALA A 117 -5.58 9.87 2.65
N ILE A 118 -5.69 9.94 1.33
CA ILE A 118 -6.08 8.82 0.46
C ILE A 118 -4.95 8.46 -0.51
N SER A 119 -5.06 7.28 -1.11
CA SER A 119 -4.19 6.87 -2.21
C SER A 119 -4.98 6.89 -3.51
N VAL A 120 -4.39 7.49 -4.53
CA VAL A 120 -4.88 7.44 -5.91
C VAL A 120 -3.94 6.54 -6.70
N HIS A 121 -4.48 5.47 -7.26
CA HIS A 121 -3.74 4.50 -8.07
C HIS A 121 -4.14 4.69 -9.53
N LEU A 122 -3.17 4.98 -10.39
CA LEU A 122 -3.35 5.18 -11.82
C LEU A 122 -2.66 4.06 -12.57
N TRP A 123 -3.38 3.34 -13.41
CA TRP A 123 -2.79 2.48 -14.42
C TRP A 123 -2.40 3.34 -15.62
N MET A 124 -1.14 3.29 -16.00
CA MET A 124 -0.62 3.98 -17.16
C MET A 124 -0.14 2.96 -18.18
N GLU A 125 -0.54 3.11 -19.44
CA GLU A 125 -0.08 2.26 -20.54
C GLU A 125 1.41 2.51 -20.87
N ASP A 126 1.89 3.69 -20.55
CA ASP A 126 3.31 4.06 -20.59
C ASP A 126 3.66 4.94 -19.40
N THR A 127 4.59 4.48 -18.57
CA THR A 127 5.12 5.22 -17.43
C THR A 127 6.22 6.21 -17.78
N GLY A 128 6.43 6.47 -19.08
CA GLY A 128 7.47 7.36 -19.60
C GLY A 128 8.75 6.63 -20.04
N VAL A 129 8.73 5.31 -20.01
CA VAL A 129 9.86 4.44 -20.43
C VAL A 129 9.44 3.36 -21.43
N GLY A 130 8.23 3.48 -22.02
CA GLY A 130 7.69 2.53 -22.98
C GLY A 130 7.08 1.28 -22.33
N GLU A 131 6.85 1.29 -21.02
CA GLU A 131 6.27 0.15 -20.29
C GLU A 131 5.05 0.58 -19.48
N PRO A 132 4.00 -0.27 -19.41
CA PRO A 132 2.84 0.00 -18.58
C PRO A 132 3.18 -0.18 -17.09
N GLY A 133 2.43 0.51 -16.22
CA GLY A 133 2.66 0.39 -14.79
C GLY A 133 1.61 1.07 -13.92
N LEU A 134 1.64 0.73 -12.63
CA LEU A 134 0.77 1.31 -11.61
C LEU A 134 1.51 2.43 -10.87
N VAL A 135 1.07 3.67 -11.08
CA VAL A 135 1.54 4.84 -10.34
C VAL A 135 0.62 5.09 -9.15
N THR A 136 1.21 5.40 -8.00
CA THR A 136 0.46 5.67 -6.77
C THR A 136 0.81 7.05 -6.22
N HIS A 137 -0.20 7.87 -6.00
CA HIS A 137 -0.07 9.17 -5.32
C HIS A 137 -0.74 9.10 -3.95
N THR A 138 -0.13 9.74 -2.96
CA THR A 138 -0.77 10.02 -1.68
C THR A 138 -1.29 11.45 -1.71
N VAL A 139 -2.59 11.62 -1.45
CA VAL A 139 -3.28 12.91 -1.49
C VAL A 139 -3.80 13.24 -0.09
N PRO A 140 -3.21 14.24 0.61
CA PRO A 140 -3.71 14.70 1.89
C PRO A 140 -5.13 15.26 1.76
N ILE A 141 -5.96 14.96 2.76
CA ILE A 141 -7.33 15.48 2.85
C ILE A 141 -7.28 16.78 3.66
N GLY A 142 -7.76 17.87 3.08
CA GLY A 142 -7.76 19.19 3.72
C GLY A 142 -8.08 20.30 2.73
N ASP A 143 -8.19 21.51 3.24
CA ASP A 143 -8.27 22.72 2.42
C ASP A 143 -6.87 23.32 2.30
N TRP A 144 -6.26 23.14 1.13
CA TRP A 144 -4.90 23.60 0.82
C TRP A 144 -4.89 24.85 -0.06
N GLY A 145 -6.08 25.43 -0.28
CA GLY A 145 -6.28 26.56 -1.20
C GLY A 145 -6.13 26.19 -2.68
N GLU A 146 -6.22 27.19 -3.53
CA GLU A 146 -6.10 27.00 -4.99
C GLU A 146 -4.63 26.74 -5.38
N PRO A 147 -4.38 25.83 -6.35
CA PRO A 147 -3.04 25.58 -6.85
C PRO A 147 -2.41 26.82 -7.52
N THR A 148 -1.18 27.11 -7.18
CA THR A 148 -0.40 28.13 -7.88
C THR A 148 0.16 27.56 -9.18
N ILE A 149 -0.23 28.13 -10.33
CA ILE A 149 0.21 27.66 -11.64
C ILE A 149 1.62 28.17 -11.91
N LEU A 150 2.59 27.28 -11.99
CA LEU A 150 3.98 27.60 -12.30
C LEU A 150 4.27 27.55 -13.82
N LEU A 151 3.65 26.58 -14.50
CA LEU A 151 3.79 26.37 -15.94
C LEU A 151 2.42 26.16 -16.59
N ARG A 152 2.23 26.71 -17.77
CA ARG A 152 1.07 26.41 -18.63
C ARG A 152 1.60 26.19 -20.06
N ASP A 153 1.27 25.05 -20.65
CA ASP A 153 1.74 24.66 -22.00
C ASP A 153 3.28 24.75 -22.14
N GLY A 154 4.00 24.31 -21.08
CA GLY A 154 5.46 24.35 -21.02
C GLY A 154 6.07 25.74 -20.79
N LYS A 155 5.26 26.79 -20.67
CA LYS A 155 5.74 28.19 -20.47
C LYS A 155 5.55 28.58 -18.99
N ARG A 156 6.55 29.27 -18.41
CA ARG A 156 6.44 29.86 -17.09
C ARG A 156 5.31 30.88 -17.01
N VAL A 157 4.43 30.76 -15.99
CA VAL A 157 3.33 31.68 -15.71
C VAL A 157 3.73 32.69 -14.64
N LEU A 158 4.56 32.29 -13.65
CA LEU A 158 5.09 33.21 -12.64
C LEU A 158 6.41 33.80 -13.16
N SER A 159 6.49 35.13 -13.19
CA SER A 159 7.77 35.85 -13.20
C SER A 159 8.41 35.70 -11.84
N ALA A 160 9.69 35.33 -11.78
CA ALA A 160 10.44 35.43 -10.52
C ALA A 160 10.36 36.89 -10.05
N THR A 161 9.73 37.14 -8.87
CA THR A 161 9.83 38.41 -8.16
C THR A 161 11.15 38.47 -7.43
#